data_b80e577e20dfdfec8064058d8d9040c1
#
_entry.id   b80e577e20dfdfec8064058d8d9040c1
#
_cell.length_a   1.000
_cell.length_b   1.000
_cell.length_c   1.000
_cell.angle_alpha   90.00
_cell.angle_beta   90.00
_cell.angle_gamma   90.00
#
_symmetry.space_group_name_H-M   'P 1'
#
loop_
_entity.id
_entity.type
_entity.pdbx_description
1 polymer ?
#
loop_
_entity_poly.entity_id
_entity_poly.type
_entity_poly.pdbx_seq_one_letter_code
_entity_poly.pdbx_strand_id
1 'polypeptide(L)' 'MDLSIASDETLAYILEKIGDKLAVANRIIVDPKDYDLDQYDSLKSLYDYIQTRDGFSPAEVQAFVDELKTLRKI' A
#
# COMPACT_ATOMS: atom_id res chain seq x y z
N MET A 1 -15.73 -5.22 5.24
CA MET A 1 -15.30 -3.92 4.69
C MET A 1 -15.31 -3.99 3.18
N ASP A 2 -15.91 -3.00 2.54
CA ASP A 2 -15.99 -2.94 1.07
C ASP A 2 -14.86 -2.08 0.53
N LEU A 3 -13.86 -2.69 -0.06
CA LEU A 3 -12.68 -1.99 -0.57
C LEU A 3 -12.91 -1.27 -1.89
N SER A 4 -14.09 -1.44 -2.49
CA SER A 4 -14.45 -0.68 -3.69
C SER A 4 -14.83 0.76 -3.37
N ILE A 5 -15.02 1.06 -2.08
CA ILE A 5 -15.40 2.40 -1.61
C ILE A 5 -14.17 3.06 -0.99
N ALA A 6 -13.71 4.15 -1.59
CA ALA A 6 -12.59 4.90 -1.08
C ALA A 6 -12.99 5.69 0.16
N SER A 7 -12.31 5.46 1.29
CA SER A 7 -12.51 6.19 2.54
C SER A 7 -11.23 6.13 3.35
N ASP A 8 -11.14 6.94 4.40
CA ASP A 8 -9.97 6.90 5.29
C ASP A 8 -9.80 5.52 5.90
N GLU A 9 -10.89 4.85 6.21
CA GLU A 9 -10.87 3.52 6.81
C GLU A 9 -10.34 2.47 5.83
N THR A 10 -10.85 2.45 4.60
CA THR A 10 -10.39 1.48 3.59
C THR A 10 -8.96 1.78 3.17
N LEU A 11 -8.59 3.05 3.08
CA LEU A 11 -7.22 3.45 2.77
C LEU A 11 -6.25 2.93 3.83
N ALA A 12 -6.57 3.12 5.11
CA ALA A 12 -5.74 2.61 6.20
C ALA A 12 -5.62 1.10 6.15
N TYR A 13 -6.73 0.43 5.84
CA TYR A 13 -6.74 -1.03 5.76
C TYR A 13 -5.80 -1.55 4.67
N ILE A 14 -5.91 -1.02 3.44
CA ILE A 14 -5.06 -1.53 2.35
C ILE A 14 -3.59 -1.21 2.57
N LEU A 15 -3.28 -0.05 3.16
CA LEU A 15 -1.89 0.29 3.47
C LEU A 15 -1.30 -0.64 4.52
N GLU A 16 -2.07 -0.97 5.55
CA GLU A 16 -1.64 -1.92 6.57
C GLU A 16 -1.35 -3.29 5.96
N LYS A 17 -2.25 -3.77 5.09
CA LYS A 17 -2.08 -5.07 4.47
C LYS A 17 -0.91 -5.09 3.48
N ILE A 18 -0.68 -4.00 2.77
CA ILE A 18 0.50 -3.88 1.90
C ILE A 18 1.77 -3.99 2.75
N GLY A 19 1.82 -3.25 3.87
CA GLY A 19 2.96 -3.30 4.76
C GLY A 19 3.21 -4.68 5.33
N ASP A 20 2.14 -5.37 5.73
CA ASP A 20 2.24 -6.74 6.26
C ASP A 20 2.77 -7.71 5.20
N LYS A 21 2.23 -7.63 3.98
CA LYS A 21 2.61 -8.53 2.90
C LYS A 21 4.04 -8.33 2.46
N LEU A 22 4.50 -7.08 2.43
CA LEU A 22 5.88 -6.76 2.08
C LEU A 22 6.84 -6.91 3.27
N ALA A 23 6.31 -7.20 4.47
CA ALA A 23 7.09 -7.31 5.70
C ALA A 23 7.93 -6.06 5.98
N VAL A 24 7.33 -4.89 5.74
CA VAL A 24 8.01 -3.60 5.96
C VAL A 24 8.20 -3.35 7.44
N ALA A 25 9.45 -3.17 7.87
CA ALA A 25 9.76 -2.90 9.27
C ALA A 25 9.40 -1.47 9.66
N ASN A 26 9.62 -0.50 8.78
CA ASN A 26 9.34 0.91 9.04
C ASN A 26 7.94 1.27 8.56
N ARG A 27 6.99 1.39 9.49
CA ARG A 27 5.59 1.64 9.18
C ARG A 27 5.31 3.08 8.72
N ILE A 28 6.28 3.96 8.77
CA ILE A 28 6.13 5.33 8.25
C ILE A 28 5.78 5.29 6.76
N ILE A 29 6.28 4.30 6.03
CA ILE A 29 6.04 4.17 4.59
C ILE A 29 4.56 3.92 4.29
N VAL A 30 3.83 3.30 5.22
CA VAL A 30 2.42 2.96 5.03
C VAL A 30 1.50 3.72 5.97
N ASP A 31 1.93 4.91 6.42
CA ASP A 31 1.10 5.77 7.26
C ASP A 31 -0.01 6.40 6.41
N PRO A 32 -1.30 6.13 6.74
CA PRO A 32 -2.42 6.67 5.95
C PRO A 32 -2.41 8.19 5.84
N LYS A 33 -1.81 8.88 6.80
CA LYS A 33 -1.76 10.35 6.80
C LYS A 33 -0.93 10.91 5.65
N ASP A 34 -0.06 10.10 5.07
CA ASP A 34 0.84 10.51 3.98
C ASP A 34 0.22 10.29 2.60
N TYR A 35 -1.02 9.80 2.53
CA TYR A 35 -1.69 9.47 1.26
C TYR A 35 -3.04 10.14 1.19
N ASP A 36 -3.40 10.58 -0.03
CA ASP A 36 -4.71 11.15 -0.31
C ASP A 36 -5.65 10.10 -0.89
N LEU A 37 -6.96 10.31 -0.70
CA LEU A 37 -7.96 9.43 -1.32
C LEU A 37 -7.91 9.50 -2.85
N ASP A 38 -7.34 10.57 -3.41
CA ASP A 38 -7.12 10.66 -4.87
C ASP A 38 -6.20 9.56 -5.37
N GLN A 39 -5.34 9.02 -4.50
CA GLN A 39 -4.41 7.93 -4.84
C GLN A 39 -4.98 6.56 -4.50
N TYR A 40 -6.23 6.50 -4.02
CA TYR A 40 -6.81 5.24 -3.56
C TYR A 40 -6.83 4.19 -4.65
N ASP A 41 -7.23 4.56 -5.88
CA ASP A 41 -7.31 3.60 -6.99
C ASP A 41 -5.94 3.00 -7.30
N SER A 42 -4.89 3.83 -7.30
CA SER A 42 -3.53 3.35 -7.52
C SER A 42 -3.06 2.42 -6.40
N LEU A 43 -3.36 2.79 -5.15
CA LEU A 43 -3.00 1.96 -3.99
C LEU A 43 -3.79 0.66 -3.99
N LYS A 44 -5.07 0.71 -4.36
CA LYS A 44 -5.91 -0.48 -4.44
C LYS A 44 -5.40 -1.46 -5.50
N SER A 45 -4.98 -0.94 -6.65
CA SER A 45 -4.40 -1.76 -7.71
C SER A 45 -3.12 -2.44 -7.24
N LEU A 46 -2.28 -1.71 -6.52
CA LEU A 46 -1.06 -2.26 -5.95
C LEU A 46 -1.38 -3.34 -4.92
N TYR A 47 -2.36 -3.07 -4.05
CA TYR A 47 -2.82 -4.03 -3.05
C TYR A 47 -3.32 -5.31 -3.72
N ASP A 48 -4.15 -5.19 -4.76
CA ASP A 48 -4.69 -6.36 -5.46
C ASP A 48 -3.57 -7.20 -6.06
N TYR A 49 -2.59 -6.56 -6.69
CA TYR A 49 -1.45 -7.26 -7.27
C TYR A 49 -0.64 -7.99 -6.20
N ILE A 50 -0.35 -7.31 -5.10
CA ILE A 50 0.43 -7.88 -4.00
C ILE A 50 -0.27 -9.08 -3.40
N GLN A 51 -1.60 -9.05 -3.30
CA GLN A 51 -2.36 -10.17 -2.73
C GLN A 51 -2.33 -11.42 -3.60
N THR A 52 -2.00 -11.29 -4.88
CA THR A 52 -1.92 -12.45 -5.79
C THR A 52 -0.58 -13.19 -5.66
N ARG A 53 0.39 -12.64 -4.93
CA ARG A 53 1.72 -13.20 -4.80
C ARG A 53 1.91 -13.89 -3.45
N ASP A 54 2.61 -15.01 -3.45
CA ASP A 54 2.91 -15.76 -2.21
C ASP A 54 4.11 -15.19 -1.47
N GLY A 55 4.99 -14.50 -2.17
CA GLY A 55 6.17 -13.92 -1.55
C GLY A 55 6.91 -13.01 -2.52
N PHE A 56 7.92 -12.33 -2.00
CA PHE A 56 8.67 -11.33 -2.77
C PHE A 56 10.15 -11.45 -2.47
N SER A 57 10.98 -11.25 -3.51
CA SER A 57 12.42 -11.10 -3.34
C SER A 57 12.71 -9.72 -2.74
N PRO A 58 13.90 -9.52 -2.14
CA PRO A 58 14.28 -8.19 -1.63
C PRO A 58 14.20 -7.11 -2.71
N ALA A 59 14.57 -7.43 -3.95
CA ALA A 59 14.49 -6.46 -5.06
C ALA A 59 13.05 -6.09 -5.36
N GLU A 60 12.13 -7.06 -5.32
CA GLU A 60 10.71 -6.79 -5.53
C GLU A 60 10.14 -5.93 -4.41
N VAL A 61 10.49 -6.23 -3.16
CA VAL A 61 10.04 -5.42 -2.02
C VAL A 61 10.50 -3.98 -2.19
N GLN A 62 11.75 -3.78 -2.59
CA GLN A 62 12.28 -2.43 -2.79
C GLN A 62 11.53 -1.70 -3.91
N ALA A 63 11.19 -2.40 -4.99
CA ALA A 63 10.44 -1.80 -6.10
C ALA A 63 9.06 -1.34 -5.62
N PHE A 64 8.38 -2.13 -4.81
CA PHE A 64 7.07 -1.74 -4.27
C PHE A 64 7.19 -0.58 -3.28
N VAL A 65 8.22 -0.59 -2.45
CA VAL A 65 8.47 0.53 -1.53
C VAL A 65 8.70 1.82 -2.31
N ASP A 66 9.47 1.76 -3.39
CA ASP A 66 9.72 2.92 -4.24
C ASP A 66 8.42 3.41 -4.88
N GLU A 67 7.56 2.49 -5.32
CA GLU A 67 6.25 2.85 -5.87
C GLU A 67 5.38 3.55 -4.82
N LEU A 68 5.37 3.05 -3.59
CA LEU A 68 4.64 3.69 -2.51
C LEU A 68 5.13 5.10 -2.25
N LYS A 69 6.44 5.32 -2.32
CA LYS A 69 7.02 6.64 -2.14
C LYS A 69 6.53 7.63 -3.17
N THR A 70 6.34 7.19 -4.42
CA THR A 70 5.84 8.07 -5.47
C THR A 70 4.38 8.44 -5.27
N LEU A 71 3.63 7.65 -4.53
CA LEU A 71 2.21 7.88 -4.26
C LEU A 71 1.97 8.71 -3.00
N ARG A 72 3.00 8.89 -2.17
CA ARG A 72 2.88 9.71 -0.97
C ARG A 72 2.74 11.19 -1.36
N LYS A 73 1.94 11.91 -0.60
CA LYS A 73 1.71 13.33 -0.86
C LYS A 73 2.82 14.25 -0.32
N ILE A 74 3.80 13.66 0.35
CA ILE A 74 4.94 14.41 0.88
C ILE A 74 6.12 14.22 -0.04
#